data_9e53527764b2a46f4906528e136f8799
#
_entry.id   9e53527764b2a46f4906528e136f8799
#
_cell.length_a   1.000
_cell.length_b   1.000
_cell.length_c   1.000
_cell.angle_alpha   90.00
_cell.angle_beta   90.00
_cell.angle_gamma   90.00
#
_symmetry.space_group_name_H-M   'P 1'
#
loop_
_entity.id
_entity.type
_entity.pdbx_description
1 polymer ?
#
loop_
_entity_poly.entity_id
_entity_poly.type
_entity_poly.pdbx_seq_one_letter_code
_entity_poly.pdbx_strand_id
1 'polypeptide(L)'
;MDAKLKYKAKKIKIVFFDIDDTLRTSKTGFIPATIPTVFKQLREKGILTGIASGRGIFGVVPEIQDLKPDFFVTLNGAYIEDKKGNVIYQHQIEKSDVEEYISWTKDEGIEYGLVGSHAAKLSTRTELISEAIDPIYPNLDVDPDFHEKADIYQMWTFEDEGDDLHLPDSLSDKLRMVRWHEHSSDVVPIAGSKAAGVAKVVEHLGLKPENVMVFGDGLNDLELFDYAGISIAMGVSHDKIKEKADYITK
;
A
#
# COMPACT_ATOMS: atom_id res chain seq x y z
N MET A 1 -4.01 -13.94 -25.11
CA MET A 1 -3.84 -12.44 -25.09
C MET A 1 -4.32 -11.92 -26.44
N ASP A 2 -5.34 -11.05 -26.41
CA ASP A 2 -5.92 -10.48 -27.63
C ASP A 2 -5.00 -9.43 -28.30
N ALA A 3 -5.36 -8.99 -29.51
CA ALA A 3 -4.55 -8.05 -30.29
C ALA A 3 -4.50 -6.66 -29.62
N LYS A 4 -5.57 -6.24 -28.95
CA LYS A 4 -5.67 -4.97 -28.24
C LYS A 4 -4.69 -4.92 -27.05
N LEU A 5 -4.66 -5.99 -26.25
CA LEU A 5 -3.75 -6.08 -25.12
C LEU A 5 -2.29 -6.13 -25.55
N LYS A 6 -1.98 -6.85 -26.65
CA LYS A 6 -0.63 -6.84 -27.26
C LYS A 6 -0.21 -5.44 -27.72
N TYR A 7 -1.13 -4.64 -28.26
CA TYR A 7 -0.84 -3.26 -28.67
C TYR A 7 -0.58 -2.36 -27.47
N LYS A 8 -1.44 -2.42 -26.42
CA LYS A 8 -1.23 -1.70 -25.16
C LYS A 8 0.14 -2.05 -24.54
N ALA A 9 0.51 -3.34 -24.51
CA ALA A 9 1.76 -3.81 -23.90
C ALA A 9 3.03 -3.20 -24.52
N LYS A 10 3.01 -2.83 -25.82
CA LYS A 10 4.15 -2.16 -26.46
C LYS A 10 4.42 -0.74 -25.96
N LYS A 11 3.42 -0.10 -25.31
CA LYS A 11 3.52 1.25 -24.77
C LYS A 11 4.04 1.28 -23.34
N ILE A 12 4.10 0.14 -22.66
CA ILE A 12 4.47 0.05 -21.24
C ILE A 12 5.93 0.46 -21.06
N LYS A 13 6.15 1.33 -20.07
CA LYS A 13 7.45 1.86 -19.67
C LYS A 13 7.76 1.56 -18.19
N ILE A 14 6.71 1.35 -17.40
CA ILE A 14 6.83 1.02 -15.98
C ILE A 14 5.75 0.01 -15.58
N VAL A 15 6.13 -0.91 -14.69
CA VAL A 15 5.23 -1.92 -14.12
C VAL A 15 5.24 -1.77 -12.61
N PHE A 16 4.07 -1.60 -12.00
CA PHE A 16 3.91 -1.62 -10.55
C PHE A 16 3.31 -2.94 -10.10
N PHE A 17 3.77 -3.40 -8.97
CA PHE A 17 3.31 -4.63 -8.32
C PHE A 17 2.87 -4.31 -6.89
N ASP A 18 1.73 -4.83 -6.49
CA ASP A 18 1.43 -4.99 -5.07
C ASP A 18 2.29 -6.11 -4.47
N ILE A 19 2.37 -6.18 -3.15
CA ILE A 19 3.17 -7.18 -2.43
C ILE A 19 2.31 -8.39 -2.06
N ASP A 20 1.35 -8.16 -1.16
CA ASP A 20 0.60 -9.23 -0.51
C ASP A 20 -0.41 -9.85 -1.48
N ASP A 21 -0.42 -11.17 -1.55
CA ASP A 21 -1.18 -11.98 -2.51
C ASP A 21 -0.98 -11.63 -4.00
N THR A 22 0.01 -10.77 -4.31
CA THR A 22 0.47 -10.46 -5.68
C THR A 22 1.90 -10.96 -5.93
N LEU A 23 2.92 -10.45 -5.26
CA LEU A 23 4.30 -10.94 -5.35
C LEU A 23 4.60 -12.02 -4.30
N ARG A 24 3.91 -11.97 -3.18
CA ARG A 24 4.13 -12.78 -1.99
C ARG A 24 2.78 -13.25 -1.45
N THR A 25 2.62 -14.54 -1.15
CA THR A 25 1.41 -15.01 -0.48
C THR A 25 1.36 -14.51 0.97
N SER A 26 0.28 -13.85 1.36
CA SER A 26 0.12 -13.27 2.70
C SER A 26 0.22 -14.34 3.80
N LYS A 27 -0.44 -15.51 3.61
CA LYS A 27 -0.47 -16.60 4.61
C LYS A 27 0.86 -17.28 4.89
N THR A 28 1.73 -17.45 3.88
CA THR A 28 2.95 -18.29 4.00
C THR A 28 4.21 -17.51 3.81
N GLY A 29 4.13 -16.27 3.32
CA GLY A 29 5.30 -15.49 2.94
C GLY A 29 6.02 -16.03 1.69
N PHE A 30 5.43 -16.99 0.97
CA PHE A 30 6.07 -17.58 -0.20
C PHE A 30 6.13 -16.60 -1.37
N ILE A 31 7.33 -16.46 -1.95
CA ILE A 31 7.58 -15.71 -3.19
C ILE A 31 7.99 -16.71 -4.28
N PRO A 32 7.27 -16.78 -5.41
CA PRO A 32 7.63 -17.69 -6.49
C PRO A 32 9.05 -17.43 -7.03
N ALA A 33 9.82 -18.48 -7.23
CA ALA A 33 11.21 -18.40 -7.71
C ALA A 33 11.34 -17.75 -9.12
N THR A 34 10.24 -17.58 -9.84
CA THR A 34 10.20 -16.89 -11.14
C THR A 34 10.24 -15.37 -11.01
N ILE A 35 9.84 -14.80 -9.87
CA ILE A 35 9.73 -13.35 -9.68
C ILE A 35 11.06 -12.61 -9.94
N PRO A 36 12.22 -13.03 -9.37
CA PRO A 36 13.49 -12.38 -9.68
C PRO A 36 13.84 -12.38 -11.18
N THR A 37 13.48 -13.46 -11.89
CA THR A 37 13.68 -13.55 -13.34
C THR A 37 12.80 -12.54 -14.09
N VAL A 38 11.54 -12.33 -13.68
CA VAL A 38 10.64 -11.34 -14.27
C VAL A 38 11.22 -9.93 -14.12
N PHE A 39 11.65 -9.54 -12.91
CA PHE A 39 12.24 -8.23 -12.65
C PHE A 39 13.53 -8.02 -13.48
N LYS A 40 14.38 -9.05 -13.59
CA LYS A 40 15.57 -9.01 -14.45
C LYS A 40 15.20 -8.78 -15.91
N GLN A 41 14.22 -9.52 -16.45
CA GLN A 41 13.78 -9.40 -17.84
C GLN A 41 13.15 -8.03 -18.15
N LEU A 42 12.37 -7.46 -17.22
CA LEU A 42 11.82 -6.11 -17.37
C LEU A 42 12.95 -5.09 -17.48
N ARG A 43 13.95 -5.17 -16.60
CA ARG A 43 15.13 -4.29 -16.59
C ARG A 43 15.93 -4.41 -17.89
N GLU A 44 16.16 -5.63 -18.40
CA GLU A 44 16.85 -5.88 -19.67
C GLU A 44 16.11 -5.27 -20.88
N LYS A 45 14.79 -5.12 -20.78
CA LYS A 45 13.94 -4.44 -21.78
C LYS A 45 13.83 -2.93 -21.58
N GLY A 46 14.50 -2.36 -20.58
CA GLY A 46 14.41 -0.94 -20.24
C GLY A 46 13.05 -0.54 -19.66
N ILE A 47 12.30 -1.49 -19.09
CA ILE A 47 11.03 -1.25 -18.41
C ILE A 47 11.33 -1.09 -16.92
N LEU A 48 10.93 0.06 -16.37
CA LEU A 48 11.05 0.36 -14.94
C LEU A 48 10.08 -0.50 -14.12
N THR A 49 10.44 -0.70 -12.86
CA THR A 49 9.61 -1.46 -11.92
C THR A 49 9.34 -0.66 -10.65
N GLY A 50 8.16 -0.78 -10.10
CA GLY A 50 7.78 -0.18 -8.82
C GLY A 50 6.99 -1.14 -7.95
N ILE A 51 7.05 -0.89 -6.65
CA ILE A 51 6.16 -1.51 -5.67
C ILE A 51 5.07 -0.50 -5.33
N ALA A 52 3.82 -0.94 -5.21
CA ALA A 52 2.70 -0.11 -4.77
C ALA A 52 1.94 -0.84 -3.66
N SER A 53 2.13 -0.43 -2.40
CA SER A 53 1.67 -1.18 -1.23
C SER A 53 1.07 -0.27 -0.15
N GLY A 54 0.18 -0.84 0.66
CA GLY A 54 -0.25 -0.25 1.93
C GLY A 54 0.82 -0.31 3.02
N ARG A 55 1.83 -1.18 2.86
CA ARG A 55 2.94 -1.27 3.80
C ARG A 55 3.79 0.00 3.78
N GLY A 56 4.36 0.37 4.94
CA GLY A 56 5.49 1.30 5.00
C GLY A 56 6.75 0.66 4.42
N ILE A 57 7.73 1.47 4.03
CA ILE A 57 9.00 0.98 3.44
C ILE A 57 9.72 0.00 4.38
N PHE A 58 9.64 0.21 5.69
CA PHE A 58 10.21 -0.66 6.72
C PHE A 58 9.52 -2.04 6.80
N GLY A 59 8.31 -2.19 6.23
CA GLY A 59 7.57 -3.45 6.13
C GLY A 59 7.73 -4.16 4.78
N VAL A 60 8.48 -3.59 3.86
CA VAL A 60 8.83 -4.27 2.61
C VAL A 60 9.92 -5.30 2.92
N VAL A 61 9.57 -6.58 2.79
CA VAL A 61 10.47 -7.68 3.14
C VAL A 61 11.76 -7.67 2.30
N PRO A 62 12.90 -8.14 2.86
CA PRO A 62 14.19 -8.10 2.17
C PRO A 62 14.17 -8.74 0.78
N GLU A 63 13.42 -9.83 0.60
CA GLU A 63 13.32 -10.54 -0.67
C GLU A 63 12.69 -9.67 -1.78
N ILE A 64 11.77 -8.77 -1.43
CA ILE A 64 11.18 -7.79 -2.37
C ILE A 64 12.17 -6.64 -2.62
N GLN A 65 12.89 -6.17 -1.58
CA GLN A 65 13.93 -5.15 -1.75
C GLN A 65 15.06 -5.66 -2.66
N ASP A 66 15.45 -6.92 -2.56
CA ASP A 66 16.47 -7.58 -3.37
C ASP A 66 16.11 -7.70 -4.86
N LEU A 67 14.83 -7.58 -5.21
CA LEU A 67 14.39 -7.44 -6.61
C LEU A 67 14.87 -6.13 -7.24
N LYS A 68 15.25 -5.14 -6.40
CA LYS A 68 15.74 -3.80 -6.77
C LYS A 68 14.73 -3.05 -7.64
N PRO A 69 13.47 -2.88 -7.18
CA PRO A 69 12.52 -2.03 -7.89
C PRO A 69 13.07 -0.60 -7.96
N ASP A 70 12.67 0.14 -8.99
CA ASP A 70 13.15 1.51 -9.20
C ASP A 70 12.42 2.51 -8.31
N PHE A 71 11.19 2.20 -7.89
CA PHE A 71 10.34 3.05 -7.03
C PHE A 71 9.59 2.24 -5.99
N PHE A 72 9.36 2.87 -4.84
CA PHE A 72 8.51 2.37 -3.77
C PHE A 72 7.40 3.40 -3.50
N VAL A 73 6.17 3.04 -3.84
CA VAL A 73 4.95 3.76 -3.50
C VAL A 73 4.36 3.04 -2.30
N THR A 74 4.54 3.59 -1.11
CA THR A 74 4.21 2.97 0.17
C THR A 74 3.14 3.76 0.92
N LEU A 75 2.61 3.19 2.00
CA LEU A 75 1.56 3.81 2.83
C LEU A 75 0.37 4.27 1.96
N ASN A 76 -0.12 3.36 1.09
CA ASN A 76 -1.21 3.67 0.16
C ASN A 76 -0.97 4.95 -0.67
N GLY A 77 0.29 5.22 -1.03
CA GLY A 77 0.68 6.37 -1.86
C GLY A 77 1.06 7.63 -1.09
N ALA A 78 1.00 7.62 0.24
CA ALA A 78 1.35 8.78 1.06
C ALA A 78 2.86 9.03 1.16
N TYR A 79 3.69 8.00 0.89
CA TYR A 79 5.15 8.13 0.89
C TYR A 79 5.77 7.41 -0.30
N ILE A 80 6.61 8.11 -1.05
CA ILE A 80 7.22 7.61 -2.29
C ILE A 80 8.70 7.92 -2.31
N GLU A 81 9.51 6.89 -2.54
CA GLU A 81 10.94 7.06 -2.75
C GLU A 81 11.45 6.25 -3.95
N ASP A 82 12.60 6.66 -4.49
CA ASP A 82 13.32 5.90 -5.50
C ASP A 82 14.23 4.83 -4.85
N LYS A 83 14.84 3.98 -5.67
CA LYS A 83 15.77 2.91 -5.23
C LYS A 83 17.03 3.40 -4.51
N LYS A 84 17.27 4.71 -4.45
CA LYS A 84 18.39 5.32 -3.73
C LYS A 84 17.96 5.96 -2.41
N GLY A 85 16.66 5.90 -2.09
CA GLY A 85 16.07 6.53 -0.92
C GLY A 85 15.81 8.03 -1.10
N ASN A 86 15.83 8.55 -2.35
CA ASN A 86 15.42 9.93 -2.58
C ASN A 86 13.89 10.01 -2.54
N VAL A 87 13.36 10.87 -1.68
CA VAL A 87 11.92 11.12 -1.57
C VAL A 87 11.43 11.85 -2.81
N ILE A 88 10.45 11.24 -3.50
CA ILE A 88 9.77 11.80 -4.68
C ILE A 88 8.52 12.58 -4.25
N TYR A 89 7.79 12.04 -3.29
CA TYR A 89 6.56 12.63 -2.79
C TYR A 89 6.31 12.14 -1.36
N GLN A 90 5.75 13.03 -0.54
CA GLN A 90 5.24 12.67 0.78
C GLN A 90 4.03 13.54 1.12
N HIS A 91 3.09 12.97 1.85
CA HIS A 91 1.89 13.64 2.33
C HIS A 91 1.55 13.12 3.73
N GLN A 92 2.05 13.81 4.74
CA GLN A 92 1.77 13.49 6.13
C GLN A 92 0.37 13.96 6.53
N ILE A 93 -0.18 13.30 7.55
CA ILE A 93 -1.40 13.73 8.22
C ILE A 93 -1.06 14.92 9.12
N GLU A 94 -1.90 15.94 9.11
CA GLU A 94 -1.69 17.13 9.96
C GLU A 94 -1.62 16.72 11.44
N LYS A 95 -0.68 17.29 12.18
CA LYS A 95 -0.45 16.92 13.58
C LYS A 95 -1.70 17.06 14.43
N SER A 96 -2.50 18.13 14.21
CA SER A 96 -3.79 18.32 14.90
C SER A 96 -4.77 17.19 14.63
N ASP A 97 -4.81 16.64 13.42
CA ASP A 97 -5.70 15.54 13.07
C ASP A 97 -5.23 14.23 13.70
N VAL A 98 -3.91 14.02 13.84
CA VAL A 98 -3.34 12.89 14.58
C VAL A 98 -3.68 12.98 16.07
N GLU A 99 -3.54 14.17 16.68
CA GLU A 99 -3.86 14.40 18.09
C GLU A 99 -5.37 14.18 18.36
N GLU A 100 -6.23 14.66 17.47
CA GLU A 100 -7.67 14.45 17.53
C GLU A 100 -8.04 12.97 17.39
N TYR A 101 -7.40 12.26 16.44
CA TYR A 101 -7.57 10.82 16.28
C TYR A 101 -7.17 10.05 17.55
N ILE A 102 -6.05 10.38 18.17
CA ILE A 102 -5.61 9.77 19.42
C ILE A 102 -6.61 10.03 20.57
N SER A 103 -7.18 11.25 20.65
CA SER A 103 -8.20 11.57 21.64
C SER A 103 -9.46 10.74 21.44
N TRP A 104 -9.93 10.68 20.19
CA TRP A 104 -11.09 9.89 19.81
C TRP A 104 -10.90 8.40 20.13
N THR A 105 -9.77 7.79 19.77
CA THR A 105 -9.51 6.38 20.08
C THR A 105 -9.49 6.09 21.58
N LYS A 106 -8.98 7.01 22.39
CA LYS A 106 -9.01 6.90 23.86
C LYS A 106 -10.44 6.98 24.42
N ASP A 107 -11.26 7.87 23.88
CA ASP A 107 -12.66 8.05 24.32
C ASP A 107 -13.52 6.83 23.94
N GLU A 108 -13.27 6.21 22.80
CA GLU A 108 -13.94 4.97 22.35
C GLU A 108 -13.34 3.69 22.97
N GLY A 109 -12.20 3.79 23.65
CA GLY A 109 -11.50 2.62 24.19
C GLY A 109 -10.86 1.74 23.13
N ILE A 110 -10.46 2.32 22.00
CA ILE A 110 -9.88 1.63 20.83
C ILE A 110 -8.36 1.72 20.88
N GLU A 111 -7.71 0.63 20.56
CA GLU A 111 -6.28 0.56 20.40
C GLU A 111 -5.86 1.07 19.03
N TYR A 112 -4.66 1.68 18.92
CA TYR A 112 -4.21 2.28 17.68
C TYR A 112 -2.72 2.05 17.39
N GLY A 113 -2.34 2.28 16.14
CA GLY A 113 -0.97 2.38 15.70
C GLY A 113 -0.70 3.67 14.94
N LEU A 114 0.52 4.18 15.05
CA LEU A 114 1.00 5.38 14.36
C LEU A 114 2.11 4.99 13.40
N VAL A 115 1.96 5.38 12.13
CA VAL A 115 2.84 4.94 11.05
C VAL A 115 3.56 6.15 10.44
N GLY A 116 4.85 6.23 10.72
CA GLY A 116 5.77 7.15 10.06
C GLY A 116 6.34 6.57 8.77
N SER A 117 7.20 7.31 8.08
CA SER A 117 7.81 6.88 6.82
C SER A 117 8.67 5.61 6.98
N HIS A 118 9.45 5.49 8.06
CA HIS A 118 10.44 4.42 8.26
C HIS A 118 10.24 3.59 9.54
N ALA A 119 9.19 3.85 10.29
CA ALA A 119 8.86 3.12 11.49
C ALA A 119 7.38 3.24 11.80
N ALA A 120 6.85 2.28 12.57
CA ALA A 120 5.54 2.38 13.20
C ALA A 120 5.63 2.04 14.68
N LYS A 121 4.70 2.55 15.46
CA LYS A 121 4.59 2.30 16.89
C LYS A 121 3.13 2.04 17.25
N LEU A 122 2.94 1.24 18.29
CA LEU A 122 1.63 0.85 18.80
C LEU A 122 1.28 1.66 20.05
N SER A 123 -0.01 1.89 20.28
CA SER A 123 -0.50 2.51 21.53
C SER A 123 -0.29 1.59 22.72
N THR A 124 -0.44 0.30 22.52
CA THR A 124 -0.28 -0.77 23.51
C THR A 124 0.03 -2.09 22.80
N ARG A 125 0.09 -3.19 23.56
CA ARG A 125 0.29 -4.54 23.01
C ARG A 125 -0.75 -5.49 23.57
N THR A 126 -1.65 -5.97 22.73
CA THR A 126 -2.70 -6.93 23.07
C THR A 126 -2.66 -8.12 22.12
N GLU A 127 -3.47 -9.13 22.38
CA GLU A 127 -3.62 -10.29 21.51
C GLU A 127 -4.23 -9.87 20.16
N LEU A 128 -5.27 -9.04 20.17
CA LEU A 128 -5.92 -8.50 18.98
C LEU A 128 -4.93 -7.75 18.05
N ILE A 129 -4.11 -6.86 18.61
CA ILE A 129 -3.05 -6.18 17.86
C ILE A 129 -2.05 -7.19 17.29
N SER A 130 -1.63 -8.16 18.12
CA SER A 130 -0.62 -9.14 17.71
C SER A 130 -1.11 -10.03 16.57
N GLU A 131 -2.36 -10.44 16.59
CA GLU A 131 -2.98 -11.22 15.50
C GLU A 131 -2.99 -10.45 14.17
N ALA A 132 -3.32 -9.15 14.20
CA ALA A 132 -3.36 -8.34 13.00
C ALA A 132 -1.96 -7.95 12.49
N ILE A 133 -1.08 -7.50 13.37
CA ILE A 133 0.17 -6.80 12.99
C ILE A 133 1.37 -7.73 12.86
N ASP A 134 1.56 -8.72 13.75
CA ASP A 134 2.79 -9.51 13.79
C ASP A 134 3.11 -10.30 12.52
N PRO A 135 2.11 -10.78 11.74
CA PRO A 135 2.37 -11.42 10.45
C PRO A 135 3.02 -10.48 9.41
N ILE A 136 2.82 -9.16 9.56
CA ILE A 136 3.28 -8.12 8.63
C ILE A 136 4.49 -7.38 9.20
N TYR A 137 4.41 -6.99 10.46
CA TYR A 137 5.40 -6.17 11.17
C TYR A 137 5.75 -6.82 12.52
N PRO A 138 6.58 -7.86 12.54
CA PRO A 138 6.95 -8.51 13.78
C PRO A 138 7.70 -7.56 14.71
N ASN A 139 7.37 -7.61 16.01
CA ASN A 139 8.08 -6.89 17.06
C ASN A 139 8.03 -5.36 17.00
N LEU A 140 6.92 -4.77 16.59
CA LEU A 140 6.75 -3.32 16.74
C LEU A 140 6.77 -2.93 18.23
N ASP A 141 7.45 -1.84 18.55
CA ASP A 141 7.48 -1.28 19.91
C ASP A 141 6.20 -0.53 20.23
N VAL A 142 5.94 -0.37 21.53
CA VAL A 142 4.88 0.49 22.05
C VAL A 142 5.47 1.89 22.31
N ASP A 143 4.87 2.90 21.68
CA ASP A 143 5.16 4.33 21.89
C ASP A 143 3.91 5.13 21.48
N PRO A 144 2.96 5.35 22.37
CA PRO A 144 1.72 6.07 22.07
C PRO A 144 1.96 7.55 21.69
N ASP A 145 3.12 8.10 22.03
CA ASP A 145 3.51 9.48 21.76
C ASP A 145 4.45 9.60 20.54
N PHE A 146 4.45 8.60 19.66
CA PHE A 146 5.33 8.59 18.48
C PHE A 146 5.12 9.80 17.55
N HIS A 147 3.90 10.35 17.49
CA HIS A 147 3.57 11.55 16.73
C HIS A 147 4.29 12.83 17.18
N GLU A 148 4.85 12.83 18.40
CA GLU A 148 5.69 13.93 18.88
C GLU A 148 7.13 13.86 18.32
N LYS A 149 7.53 12.72 17.77
CA LYS A 149 8.90 12.37 17.35
C LYS A 149 9.04 12.21 15.85
N ALA A 150 7.93 12.00 15.13
CA ALA A 150 7.92 11.72 13.71
C ALA A 150 6.64 12.21 13.04
N ASP A 151 6.74 12.54 11.74
CA ASP A 151 5.58 12.78 10.89
C ASP A 151 4.80 11.47 10.68
N ILE A 152 3.48 11.54 10.75
CA ILE A 152 2.56 10.40 10.60
C ILE A 152 1.90 10.46 9.22
N TYR A 153 1.92 9.34 8.51
CA TYR A 153 1.39 9.21 7.15
C TYR A 153 0.16 8.31 7.07
N GLN A 154 0.01 7.42 8.03
CA GLN A 154 -1.08 6.46 8.17
C GLN A 154 -1.26 6.15 9.65
N MET A 155 -2.46 5.80 10.05
CA MET A 155 -2.74 5.29 11.40
C MET A 155 -3.47 3.95 11.27
N TRP A 156 -3.48 3.17 12.34
CA TRP A 156 -4.24 1.92 12.44
C TRP A 156 -5.22 1.99 13.59
N THR A 157 -6.47 1.58 13.36
CA THR A 157 -7.40 1.17 14.41
C THR A 157 -7.31 -0.34 14.59
N PHE A 158 -7.51 -0.79 15.82
CA PHE A 158 -7.64 -2.21 16.13
C PHE A 158 -9.01 -2.46 16.76
N GLU A 159 -9.90 -3.06 15.98
CA GLU A 159 -11.30 -3.31 16.32
C GLU A 159 -11.79 -4.55 15.58
N ASP A 160 -12.79 -5.26 16.13
CA ASP A 160 -13.41 -6.41 15.48
C ASP A 160 -14.26 -6.01 14.26
N GLU A 161 -14.35 -6.89 13.24
CA GLU A 161 -15.09 -6.62 12.00
C GLU A 161 -16.59 -6.31 12.25
N GLY A 162 -17.14 -6.72 13.38
CA GLY A 162 -18.53 -6.45 13.76
C GLY A 162 -18.77 -5.09 14.40
N ASP A 163 -17.71 -4.35 14.73
CA ASP A 163 -17.82 -3.05 15.37
C ASP A 163 -18.23 -1.99 14.34
N ASP A 164 -19.27 -1.23 14.66
CA ASP A 164 -19.77 -0.12 13.83
C ASP A 164 -18.97 1.15 14.10
N LEU A 165 -17.67 1.09 13.85
CA LEU A 165 -16.73 2.15 14.14
C LEU A 165 -16.66 3.17 13.01
N HIS A 166 -16.85 4.44 13.34
CA HIS A 166 -16.79 5.55 12.42
C HIS A 166 -15.89 6.66 12.96
N LEU A 167 -15.09 7.24 12.08
CA LEU A 167 -14.34 8.45 12.43
C LEU A 167 -15.32 9.57 12.80
N PRO A 168 -14.95 10.45 13.75
CA PRO A 168 -15.73 11.64 14.06
C PRO A 168 -15.85 12.54 12.83
N ASP A 169 -16.95 13.31 12.74
CA ASP A 169 -17.23 14.17 11.58
C ASP A 169 -16.07 15.12 11.23
N SER A 170 -15.37 15.63 12.24
CA SER A 170 -14.19 16.50 12.08
C SER A 170 -13.00 15.85 11.37
N LEU A 171 -12.88 14.53 11.43
CA LEU A 171 -11.85 13.75 10.76
C LEU A 171 -12.35 13.10 9.47
N SER A 172 -13.62 12.73 9.40
CA SER A 172 -14.20 11.99 8.26
C SER A 172 -14.20 12.78 6.95
N ASP A 173 -14.12 14.12 7.01
CA ASP A 173 -13.94 14.98 5.83
C ASP A 173 -12.50 14.96 5.27
N LYS A 174 -11.53 14.45 6.03
CA LYS A 174 -10.10 14.46 5.69
C LYS A 174 -9.50 13.06 5.59
N LEU A 175 -9.97 12.14 6.42
CA LEU A 175 -9.46 10.79 6.58
C LEU A 175 -10.55 9.77 6.29
N ARG A 176 -10.15 8.59 5.85
CA ARG A 176 -11.04 7.43 5.66
C ARG A 176 -10.46 6.19 6.30
N MET A 177 -11.34 5.32 6.78
CA MET A 177 -10.98 3.98 7.23
C MET A 177 -11.02 3.00 6.07
N VAL A 178 -10.03 2.12 5.98
CA VAL A 178 -9.94 1.05 4.98
C VAL A 178 -9.58 -0.25 5.69
N ARG A 179 -10.58 -1.13 5.87
CA ARG A 179 -10.35 -2.42 6.51
C ARG A 179 -9.45 -3.31 5.65
N TRP A 180 -8.45 -3.92 6.28
CA TRP A 180 -7.53 -4.84 5.63
C TRP A 180 -7.36 -6.17 6.41
N HIS A 181 -7.80 -6.22 7.67
CA HIS A 181 -7.82 -7.40 8.53
C HIS A 181 -9.12 -7.44 9.34
N GLU A 182 -9.54 -8.63 9.81
CA GLU A 182 -10.74 -8.76 10.66
C GLU A 182 -10.64 -7.92 11.95
N HIS A 183 -9.41 -7.65 12.40
CA HIS A 183 -9.10 -6.89 13.62
C HIS A 183 -8.39 -5.56 13.35
N SER A 184 -8.35 -5.04 12.12
CA SER A 184 -7.66 -3.77 11.86
C SER A 184 -8.11 -3.06 10.60
N SER A 185 -8.12 -1.74 10.69
CA SER A 185 -8.31 -0.82 9.57
C SER A 185 -7.15 0.16 9.45
N ASP A 186 -6.76 0.49 8.22
CA ASP A 186 -5.94 1.67 7.92
C ASP A 186 -6.79 2.93 8.03
N VAL A 187 -6.24 3.98 8.65
CA VAL A 187 -6.79 5.34 8.61
C VAL A 187 -5.83 6.19 7.78
N VAL A 188 -6.31 6.61 6.62
CA VAL A 188 -5.49 7.28 5.58
C VAL A 188 -6.18 8.54 5.07
N PRO A 189 -5.43 9.52 4.53
CA PRO A 189 -6.03 10.68 3.87
C PRO A 189 -7.01 10.27 2.75
N ILE A 190 -8.14 10.95 2.64
CA ILE A 190 -9.15 10.69 1.59
C ILE A 190 -8.54 10.79 0.19
N ALA A 191 -7.65 11.77 -0.03
CA ALA A 191 -6.95 11.95 -1.29
C ALA A 191 -5.82 10.93 -1.53
N GLY A 192 -5.48 10.11 -0.50
CA GLY A 192 -4.42 9.11 -0.57
C GLY A 192 -4.94 7.81 -1.16
N SER A 193 -4.25 7.31 -2.21
CA SER A 193 -4.44 5.95 -2.74
C SER A 193 -3.19 5.48 -3.46
N LYS A 194 -3.05 4.17 -3.66
CA LYS A 194 -1.96 3.63 -4.50
C LYS A 194 -1.96 4.30 -5.88
N ALA A 195 -3.14 4.57 -6.45
CA ALA A 195 -3.28 5.25 -7.74
C ALA A 195 -2.74 6.68 -7.71
N ALA A 196 -3.07 7.46 -6.69
CA ALA A 196 -2.56 8.82 -6.52
C ALA A 196 -1.04 8.82 -6.39
N GLY A 197 -0.47 7.89 -5.62
CA GLY A 197 0.98 7.73 -5.47
C GLY A 197 1.66 7.33 -6.79
N VAL A 198 1.13 6.34 -7.50
CA VAL A 198 1.65 5.94 -8.82
C VAL A 198 1.58 7.10 -9.81
N ALA A 199 0.52 7.91 -9.78
CA ALA A 199 0.41 9.12 -10.62
C ALA A 199 1.56 10.10 -10.37
N LYS A 200 2.02 10.27 -9.11
CA LYS A 200 3.19 11.10 -8.79
C LYS A 200 4.49 10.58 -9.40
N VAL A 201 4.71 9.26 -9.39
CA VAL A 201 5.86 8.66 -10.06
C VAL A 201 5.77 8.85 -11.59
N VAL A 202 4.60 8.64 -12.17
CA VAL A 202 4.34 8.81 -13.62
C VAL A 202 4.60 10.25 -14.05
N GLU A 203 4.13 11.24 -13.27
CA GLU A 203 4.40 12.66 -13.46
C GLU A 203 5.89 12.98 -13.38
N HIS A 204 6.57 12.49 -12.33
CA HIS A 204 8.01 12.66 -12.13
C HIS A 204 8.84 12.14 -13.31
N LEU A 205 8.40 11.05 -13.94
CA LEU A 205 9.06 10.45 -15.11
C LEU A 205 8.65 11.07 -16.45
N GLY A 206 7.70 12.01 -16.48
CA GLY A 206 7.13 12.55 -17.73
C GLY A 206 6.37 11.52 -18.55
N LEU A 207 5.86 10.46 -17.92
CA LEU A 207 5.08 9.39 -18.55
C LEU A 207 3.58 9.72 -18.55
N LYS A 208 2.79 8.81 -19.11
CA LYS A 208 1.32 8.88 -19.15
C LYS A 208 0.73 7.59 -18.57
N PRO A 209 -0.55 7.59 -18.11
CA PRO A 209 -1.21 6.38 -17.62
C PRO A 209 -1.15 5.19 -18.58
N GLU A 210 -1.20 5.43 -19.91
CA GLU A 210 -1.08 4.38 -20.94
C GLU A 210 0.30 3.68 -20.96
N ASN A 211 1.30 4.25 -20.27
CA ASN A 211 2.64 3.66 -20.13
C ASN A 211 2.79 2.78 -18.87
N VAL A 212 1.73 2.67 -18.07
CA VAL A 212 1.72 1.96 -16.79
C VAL A 212 1.03 0.61 -16.94
N MET A 213 1.65 -0.43 -16.42
CA MET A 213 1.02 -1.73 -16.15
C MET A 213 1.02 -1.96 -14.65
N VAL A 214 -0.04 -2.54 -14.12
CA VAL A 214 -0.19 -2.82 -12.69
C VAL A 214 -0.61 -4.26 -12.45
N PHE A 215 -0.11 -4.83 -11.37
CA PHE A 215 -0.52 -6.12 -10.81
C PHE A 215 -1.03 -5.89 -9.40
N GLY A 216 -2.17 -6.46 -9.06
CA GLY A 216 -2.78 -6.33 -7.74
C GLY A 216 -3.87 -7.36 -7.51
N ASP A 217 -4.38 -7.45 -6.29
CA ASP A 217 -5.41 -8.39 -5.88
C ASP A 217 -6.43 -7.81 -4.91
N GLY A 218 -6.06 -6.74 -4.17
CA GLY A 218 -6.84 -6.16 -3.09
C GLY A 218 -7.77 -5.02 -3.53
N LEU A 219 -8.77 -4.71 -2.69
CA LEU A 219 -9.72 -3.63 -2.97
C LEU A 219 -9.05 -2.25 -3.04
N ASN A 220 -7.91 -2.06 -2.39
CA ASN A 220 -7.09 -0.85 -2.47
C ASN A 220 -6.36 -0.69 -3.82
N ASP A 221 -6.44 -1.70 -4.71
CA ASP A 221 -5.91 -1.63 -6.08
C ASP A 221 -6.97 -1.17 -7.10
N LEU A 222 -8.26 -1.05 -6.73
CA LEU A 222 -9.34 -0.71 -7.65
C LEU A 222 -9.08 0.60 -8.41
N GLU A 223 -8.70 1.67 -7.70
CA GLU A 223 -8.39 2.95 -8.30
C GLU A 223 -7.14 2.87 -9.19
N LEU A 224 -6.16 2.05 -8.80
CA LEU A 224 -4.94 1.81 -9.57
C LEU A 224 -5.24 1.08 -10.88
N PHE A 225 -6.21 0.16 -10.89
CA PHE A 225 -6.68 -0.53 -12.10
C PHE A 225 -7.39 0.43 -13.06
N ASP A 226 -8.18 1.38 -12.52
CA ASP A 226 -8.83 2.41 -13.33
C ASP A 226 -7.81 3.39 -13.94
N TYR A 227 -6.71 3.67 -13.23
CA TYR A 227 -5.68 4.60 -13.66
C TYR A 227 -4.77 4.04 -14.75
N ALA A 228 -4.37 2.77 -14.65
CA ALA A 228 -3.32 2.19 -15.48
C ALA A 228 -3.74 1.91 -16.94
N GLY A 229 -2.78 1.92 -17.86
CA GLY A 229 -2.99 1.50 -19.25
C GLY A 229 -3.31 0.01 -19.38
N ILE A 230 -2.73 -0.83 -18.49
CA ILE A 230 -3.01 -2.27 -18.37
C ILE A 230 -3.10 -2.64 -16.90
N SER A 231 -4.18 -3.33 -16.53
CA SER A 231 -4.39 -3.88 -15.20
C SER A 231 -4.48 -5.40 -15.22
N ILE A 232 -3.75 -6.03 -14.31
CA ILE A 232 -3.65 -7.50 -14.18
C ILE A 232 -4.09 -7.91 -12.78
N ALA A 233 -5.20 -8.63 -12.69
CA ALA A 233 -5.65 -9.22 -11.44
C ALA A 233 -4.98 -10.58 -11.20
N MET A 234 -4.66 -10.88 -9.94
CA MET A 234 -4.23 -12.22 -9.54
C MET A 234 -5.42 -13.18 -9.55
N GLY A 235 -5.18 -14.46 -9.84
CA GLY A 235 -6.25 -15.47 -9.87
C GLY A 235 -7.00 -15.61 -8.54
N VAL A 236 -6.35 -15.27 -7.43
CA VAL A 236 -6.91 -15.26 -6.06
C VAL A 236 -7.64 -13.98 -5.69
N SER A 237 -7.57 -12.93 -6.52
CA SER A 237 -8.17 -11.61 -6.25
C SER A 237 -9.66 -11.67 -5.96
N HIS A 238 -10.14 -10.67 -5.24
CA HIS A 238 -11.56 -10.41 -5.06
C HIS A 238 -12.29 -10.23 -6.42
N ASP A 239 -13.56 -10.66 -6.53
CA ASP A 239 -14.29 -10.62 -7.80
C ASP A 239 -14.39 -9.21 -8.40
N LYS A 240 -14.60 -8.16 -7.58
CA LYS A 240 -14.60 -6.76 -8.03
C LYS A 240 -13.30 -6.33 -8.72
N ILE A 241 -12.16 -6.88 -8.30
CA ILE A 241 -10.86 -6.64 -8.93
C ILE A 241 -10.80 -7.35 -10.28
N LYS A 242 -11.21 -8.63 -10.32
CA LYS A 242 -11.22 -9.43 -11.55
C LYS A 242 -12.11 -8.83 -12.64
N GLU A 243 -13.27 -8.28 -12.25
CA GLU A 243 -14.20 -7.62 -13.17
C GLU A 243 -13.60 -6.38 -13.84
N LYS A 244 -12.72 -5.64 -13.14
CA LYS A 244 -12.04 -4.44 -13.65
C LYS A 244 -10.77 -4.73 -14.45
N ALA A 245 -10.19 -5.89 -14.30
CA ALA A 245 -8.88 -6.20 -14.88
C ALA A 245 -8.94 -6.39 -16.40
N ASP A 246 -7.93 -5.87 -17.10
CA ASP A 246 -7.69 -6.20 -18.53
C ASP A 246 -7.29 -7.68 -18.71
N TYR A 247 -6.71 -8.31 -17.67
CA TYR A 247 -6.30 -9.72 -17.67
C TYR A 247 -6.29 -10.29 -16.24
N ILE A 248 -6.56 -11.59 -16.13
CA ILE A 248 -6.52 -12.35 -14.86
C ILE A 248 -5.46 -13.44 -14.99
N THR A 249 -4.55 -13.54 -14.01
CA THR A 249 -3.56 -14.63 -13.97
C THR A 249 -4.24 -15.97 -13.67
N LYS A 250 -3.56 -17.06 -14.02
CA LYS A 250 -4.05 -18.43 -13.73
C LYS A 250 -3.77 -18.82 -12.29
#